data_3c284742ae437de0f70a2c7619a8d2d7
#
_entry.id   3c284742ae437de0f70a2c7619a8d2d7
#
_cell.length_a   1.000
_cell.length_b   1.000
_cell.length_c   1.000
_cell.angle_alpha   90.00
_cell.angle_beta   90.00
_cell.angle_gamma   90.00
#
_symmetry.space_group_name_H-M   'P 1'
#
loop_
_entity.id
_entity.type
_entity.pdbx_description
1 polymer ?
#
loop_
_entity_poly.entity_id
_entity_poly.type
_entity_poly.pdbx_seq_one_letter_code
_entity_poly.pdbx_strand_id
1 'polypeptide(L)'
;MYRVDMTDTQNRTFPSILSQQASYNANGEFLVTDKRRLSFAEVEQQTNQLAAGLRNLGVAAGDRVALMLSNDIEIVLLALAINKLGAAWTPINAEYKGDWLLDNVLRCRCTLLVVDEALQSRIVAIQDQLGDEKIVLIGDPQSSDLTHAISYQSLLACDEINIDLSTIDYGDTCSILWTSGTTGKSKGVMQSYNCWIRAIIYGASKQYDSVAGDVIYNTLPMYHSAAWITGIYRALIEGIPCVIEQKFSVTTFWDRISEFKATQSFILGAMGVFLLNAPEKDNDADNTLRISGVVPLSPEQRVRFEERFQVKITRGGLGQSECLLVCNQFGTFKEERDDIPLHALGYAVEDSEVCLMDDNGKPVDDEQIGEICIRPLQPYVVLNGYFDNPEATAEAFFGEWYRTGDLGRKDPDNGALFFVDRKKDAIRFAGRNISTMEVESVAIRHPEVKEVAAFGIASAEVESEHELKLNVVRTEGSQLSHETLAEFINDNAPHYFVPRYMEFVDSLPMTPTSKVQKFKLREAGINAATWDLKASSYQVKR
;
A
#
# COMPACT_ATOMS: atom_id res chain seq x y z
N MET A 1 -23.31 15.50 4.65
CA MET A 1 -22.80 14.12 4.50
C MET A 1 -23.92 13.23 3.95
N TYR A 2 -23.69 12.62 2.81
CA TYR A 2 -24.58 11.64 2.19
C TYR A 2 -23.77 10.35 1.98
N ARG A 3 -24.25 9.22 2.46
CA ARG A 3 -23.61 7.92 2.24
C ARG A 3 -24.35 7.19 1.12
N VAL A 4 -23.61 6.77 0.10
CA VAL A 4 -24.18 5.97 -0.99
C VAL A 4 -24.46 4.56 -0.48
N ASP A 5 -25.64 4.02 -0.83
CA ASP A 5 -25.98 2.64 -0.49
C ASP A 5 -25.18 1.64 -1.35
N MET A 6 -24.26 0.95 -0.71
CA MET A 6 -23.39 -0.06 -1.35
C MET A 6 -23.97 -1.48 -1.33
N THR A 7 -25.18 -1.68 -0.81
CA THR A 7 -25.84 -2.99 -0.85
C THR A 7 -26.31 -3.33 -2.27
N ASP A 8 -26.70 -2.31 -3.06
CA ASP A 8 -26.99 -2.45 -4.48
C ASP A 8 -25.70 -2.45 -5.30
N THR A 9 -25.45 -3.52 -6.05
CA THR A 9 -24.25 -3.66 -6.89
C THR A 9 -24.19 -2.65 -8.03
N GLN A 10 -25.32 -2.12 -8.51
CA GLN A 10 -25.36 -1.05 -9.52
C GLN A 10 -24.73 0.25 -9.01
N ASN A 11 -24.70 0.46 -7.70
CA ASN A 11 -24.04 1.60 -7.09
C ASN A 11 -22.52 1.39 -6.96
N ARG A 12 -22.01 0.17 -7.16
CA ARG A 12 -20.62 -0.17 -6.90
C ARG A 12 -19.65 0.18 -8.04
N THR A 13 -19.81 1.38 -8.61
CA THR A 13 -18.80 1.98 -9.51
C THR A 13 -18.50 3.40 -9.06
N PHE A 14 -17.23 3.85 -9.14
CA PHE A 14 -16.88 5.21 -8.71
C PHE A 14 -17.59 6.31 -9.52
N PRO A 15 -17.81 6.15 -10.84
CA PRO A 15 -18.65 7.08 -11.59
C PRO A 15 -20.08 7.19 -11.05
N SER A 16 -20.74 6.06 -10.74
CA SER A 16 -22.11 6.07 -10.19
C SER A 16 -22.16 6.70 -8.80
N ILE A 17 -21.15 6.42 -7.95
CA ILE A 17 -21.05 7.03 -6.62
C ILE A 17 -20.88 8.54 -6.72
N LEU A 18 -20.00 9.02 -7.61
CA LEU A 18 -19.78 10.46 -7.81
C LEU A 18 -21.06 11.14 -8.31
N SER A 19 -21.76 10.57 -9.28
CA SER A 19 -23.03 11.11 -9.80
C SER A 19 -24.09 11.23 -8.70
N GLN A 20 -24.19 10.25 -7.79
CA GLN A 20 -25.10 10.32 -6.65
C GLN A 20 -24.67 11.40 -5.64
N GLN A 21 -23.39 11.50 -5.32
CA GLN A 21 -22.87 12.55 -4.45
C GLN A 21 -23.14 13.94 -5.04
N ALA A 22 -22.89 14.13 -6.34
CA ALA A 22 -23.17 15.38 -7.02
C ALA A 22 -24.67 15.74 -7.00
N SER A 23 -25.55 14.74 -6.97
CA SER A 23 -27.01 14.95 -6.91
C SER A 23 -27.52 15.25 -5.50
N TYR A 24 -27.04 14.51 -4.49
CA TYR A 24 -27.57 14.56 -3.13
C TYR A 24 -26.72 15.38 -2.15
N ASN A 25 -25.46 15.65 -2.49
CA ASN A 25 -24.47 16.38 -1.68
C ASN A 25 -23.72 17.41 -2.53
N ALA A 26 -24.38 18.04 -3.49
CA ALA A 26 -23.79 18.88 -4.54
C ALA A 26 -22.74 19.88 -4.03
N ASN A 27 -23.09 20.62 -2.98
CA ASN A 27 -22.26 21.67 -2.39
C ASN A 27 -21.31 21.16 -1.27
N GLY A 28 -21.32 19.85 -0.97
CA GLY A 28 -20.38 19.25 -0.02
C GLY A 28 -18.98 19.33 -0.56
N GLU A 29 -18.02 19.77 0.26
CA GLU A 29 -16.60 19.70 -0.12
C GLU A 29 -16.18 18.25 -0.27
N PHE A 30 -15.40 17.96 -1.33
CA PHE A 30 -14.85 16.62 -1.57
C PHE A 30 -13.32 16.66 -1.61
N LEU A 31 -12.72 17.39 -2.53
CA LEU A 31 -11.27 17.44 -2.71
C LEU A 31 -10.73 18.79 -2.24
N VAL A 32 -9.74 18.75 -1.37
CA VAL A 32 -9.18 19.95 -0.72
C VAL A 32 -7.66 19.92 -0.82
N THR A 33 -7.08 21.03 -1.27
CA THR A 33 -5.64 21.33 -1.19
C THR A 33 -5.43 22.74 -0.65
N ASP A 34 -4.20 23.17 -0.47
CA ASP A 34 -3.88 24.58 -0.15
C ASP A 34 -4.46 25.57 -1.15
N LYS A 35 -4.49 25.17 -2.42
CA LYS A 35 -4.78 26.07 -3.54
C LYS A 35 -6.25 26.05 -3.95
N ARG A 36 -6.91 24.90 -3.76
CA ARG A 36 -8.26 24.67 -4.30
C ARG A 36 -9.09 23.82 -3.36
N ARG A 37 -10.40 24.08 -3.42
CA ARG A 37 -11.44 23.27 -2.82
C ARG A 37 -12.48 22.98 -3.87
N LEU A 38 -12.83 21.73 -4.08
CA LEU A 38 -13.87 21.34 -5.02
C LEU A 38 -14.98 20.61 -4.29
N SER A 39 -16.21 21.00 -4.60
CA SER A 39 -17.42 20.28 -4.19
C SER A 39 -17.64 19.04 -5.05
N PHE A 40 -18.53 18.15 -4.61
CA PHE A 40 -18.92 16.98 -5.42
C PHE A 40 -19.48 17.37 -6.79
N ALA A 41 -20.28 18.44 -6.88
CA ALA A 41 -20.80 18.93 -8.15
C ALA A 41 -19.71 19.44 -9.09
N GLU A 42 -18.72 20.17 -8.58
CA GLU A 42 -17.59 20.64 -9.39
C GLU A 42 -16.70 19.50 -9.87
N VAL A 43 -16.50 18.47 -9.03
CA VAL A 43 -15.75 17.26 -9.44
C VAL A 43 -16.53 16.50 -10.50
N GLU A 44 -17.85 16.35 -10.37
CA GLU A 44 -18.70 15.73 -11.40
C GLU A 44 -18.58 16.46 -12.73
N GLN A 45 -18.71 17.79 -12.72
CA GLN A 45 -18.59 18.64 -13.91
C GLN A 45 -17.22 18.49 -14.58
N GLN A 46 -16.13 18.71 -13.83
CA GLN A 46 -14.78 18.63 -14.38
C GLN A 46 -14.44 17.24 -14.92
N THR A 47 -14.92 16.17 -14.26
CA THR A 47 -14.71 14.80 -14.75
C THR A 47 -15.53 14.50 -16.01
N ASN A 48 -16.69 15.12 -16.23
CA ASN A 48 -17.45 15.01 -17.49
C ASN A 48 -16.71 15.73 -18.63
N GLN A 49 -16.14 16.91 -18.38
CA GLN A 49 -15.31 17.64 -19.35
C GLN A 49 -14.05 16.87 -19.72
N LEU A 50 -13.32 16.35 -18.71
CA LEU A 50 -12.15 15.53 -18.92
C LEU A 50 -12.45 14.24 -19.70
N ALA A 51 -13.56 13.57 -19.38
CA ALA A 51 -13.99 12.39 -20.12
C ALA A 51 -14.29 12.71 -21.60
N ALA A 52 -14.88 13.87 -21.90
CA ALA A 52 -15.05 14.35 -23.27
C ALA A 52 -13.70 14.54 -23.97
N GLY A 53 -12.75 15.22 -23.31
CA GLY A 53 -11.41 15.45 -23.84
C GLY A 53 -10.64 14.14 -24.07
N LEU A 54 -10.67 13.22 -23.12
CA LEU A 54 -10.02 11.90 -23.22
C LEU A 54 -10.62 11.07 -24.38
N ARG A 55 -11.96 11.08 -24.52
CA ARG A 55 -12.65 10.41 -25.63
C ARG A 55 -12.24 11.00 -26.99
N ASN A 56 -12.12 12.32 -27.09
CA ASN A 56 -11.63 12.99 -28.32
C ASN A 56 -10.18 12.60 -28.65
N LEU A 57 -9.38 12.23 -27.67
CA LEU A 57 -8.04 11.68 -27.85
C LEU A 57 -8.03 10.18 -28.17
N GLY A 58 -9.19 9.53 -28.20
CA GLY A 58 -9.35 8.13 -28.59
C GLY A 58 -9.43 7.15 -27.40
N VAL A 59 -9.54 7.62 -26.17
CA VAL A 59 -9.72 6.72 -25.01
C VAL A 59 -11.13 6.12 -25.06
N ALA A 60 -11.22 4.81 -24.97
CA ALA A 60 -12.43 4.01 -25.03
C ALA A 60 -12.48 2.97 -23.91
N ALA A 61 -13.61 2.29 -23.76
CA ALA A 61 -13.78 1.21 -22.80
C ALA A 61 -12.72 0.10 -23.01
N GLY A 62 -12.13 -0.36 -21.90
CA GLY A 62 -11.06 -1.35 -21.91
C GLY A 62 -9.66 -0.80 -22.17
N ASP A 63 -9.51 0.48 -22.49
CA ASP A 63 -8.21 1.14 -22.62
C ASP A 63 -7.55 1.39 -21.27
N ARG A 64 -6.28 1.78 -21.33
CA ARG A 64 -5.44 2.14 -20.18
C ARG A 64 -4.88 3.54 -20.38
N VAL A 65 -4.98 4.35 -19.34
CA VAL A 65 -4.37 5.67 -19.29
C VAL A 65 -3.35 5.68 -18.14
N ALA A 66 -2.08 5.91 -18.47
CA ALA A 66 -1.01 5.98 -17.50
C ALA A 66 -0.95 7.38 -16.86
N LEU A 67 -0.80 7.43 -15.54
CA LEU A 67 -0.76 8.67 -14.76
C LEU A 67 0.57 8.77 -14.00
N MET A 68 1.49 9.59 -14.47
CA MET A 68 2.73 9.93 -13.76
C MET A 68 2.60 11.31 -13.14
N LEU A 69 1.93 11.37 -12.01
CA LEU A 69 1.51 12.62 -11.38
C LEU A 69 1.95 12.68 -9.92
N SER A 70 2.25 13.88 -9.46
CA SER A 70 2.35 14.21 -8.04
C SER A 70 0.97 14.12 -7.38
N ASN A 71 0.94 14.03 -6.04
CA ASN A 71 -0.32 14.09 -5.30
C ASN A 71 -0.97 15.47 -5.51
N ASP A 72 -2.09 15.50 -6.20
CA ASP A 72 -2.93 16.70 -6.35
C ASP A 72 -4.36 16.27 -6.76
N ILE A 73 -5.26 17.22 -6.88
CA ILE A 73 -6.66 17.02 -7.32
C ILE A 73 -6.72 16.39 -8.71
N GLU A 74 -5.81 16.74 -9.61
CA GLU A 74 -5.79 16.31 -11.00
C GLU A 74 -5.75 14.78 -11.16
N ILE A 75 -5.01 14.07 -10.32
CA ILE A 75 -4.95 12.59 -10.41
C ILE A 75 -6.30 11.96 -10.07
N VAL A 76 -7.07 12.56 -9.15
CA VAL A 76 -8.42 12.10 -8.80
C VAL A 76 -9.41 12.38 -9.93
N LEU A 77 -9.38 13.60 -10.47
CA LEU A 77 -10.23 13.99 -11.59
C LEU A 77 -10.01 13.08 -12.81
N LEU A 78 -8.74 12.82 -13.13
CA LEU A 78 -8.37 11.94 -14.24
C LEU A 78 -8.81 10.49 -13.98
N ALA A 79 -8.54 9.93 -12.80
CA ALA A 79 -8.95 8.56 -12.47
C ALA A 79 -10.47 8.37 -12.62
N LEU A 80 -11.27 9.33 -12.12
CA LEU A 80 -12.73 9.30 -12.23
C LEU A 80 -13.21 9.52 -13.68
N ALA A 81 -12.58 10.43 -14.44
CA ALA A 81 -12.92 10.67 -15.84
C ALA A 81 -12.60 9.46 -16.73
N ILE A 82 -11.46 8.81 -16.50
CA ILE A 82 -11.07 7.57 -17.19
C ILE A 82 -12.09 6.47 -16.90
N ASN A 83 -12.47 6.31 -15.64
CA ASN A 83 -13.45 5.32 -15.22
C ASN A 83 -14.85 5.60 -15.82
N LYS A 84 -15.24 6.86 -16.03
CA LYS A 84 -16.50 7.19 -16.74
C LYS A 84 -16.54 6.68 -18.18
N LEU A 85 -15.39 6.49 -18.81
CA LEU A 85 -15.27 5.92 -20.16
C LEU A 85 -15.18 4.39 -20.17
N GLY A 86 -15.25 3.71 -19.01
CA GLY A 86 -15.02 2.27 -18.90
C GLY A 86 -13.56 1.87 -19.12
N ALA A 87 -12.64 2.81 -19.03
CA ALA A 87 -11.20 2.59 -19.13
C ALA A 87 -10.55 2.46 -17.74
N ALA A 88 -9.35 1.87 -17.68
CA ALA A 88 -8.59 1.70 -16.46
C ALA A 88 -7.49 2.76 -16.34
N TRP A 89 -7.38 3.41 -15.17
CA TRP A 89 -6.23 4.24 -14.88
C TRP A 89 -5.08 3.39 -14.31
N THR A 90 -3.85 3.74 -14.66
CA THR A 90 -2.65 3.03 -14.18
C THR A 90 -1.63 4.04 -13.67
N PRO A 91 -1.46 4.19 -12.36
CA PRO A 91 -0.52 5.14 -11.79
C PRO A 91 0.90 4.63 -11.93
N ILE A 92 1.80 5.53 -12.32
CA ILE A 92 3.23 5.30 -12.36
C ILE A 92 3.85 5.91 -11.11
N ASN A 93 4.74 5.15 -10.46
CA ASN A 93 5.47 5.67 -9.32
C ASN A 93 6.30 6.90 -9.73
N ALA A 94 5.99 8.04 -9.11
CA ALA A 94 6.64 9.32 -9.38
C ALA A 94 8.17 9.32 -9.12
N GLU A 95 8.70 8.34 -8.41
CA GLU A 95 10.13 8.21 -8.16
C GLU A 95 10.90 7.46 -9.27
N TYR A 96 10.20 6.82 -10.22
CA TYR A 96 10.84 6.08 -11.32
C TYR A 96 11.57 7.01 -12.29
N LYS A 97 12.72 6.52 -12.80
CA LYS A 97 13.59 7.22 -13.77
C LYS A 97 14.26 6.21 -14.70
N GLY A 98 14.72 6.69 -15.89
CA GLY A 98 15.50 5.89 -16.84
C GLY A 98 14.81 4.58 -17.21
N ASP A 99 15.56 3.49 -17.24
CA ASP A 99 15.08 2.17 -17.69
C ASP A 99 13.92 1.64 -16.87
N TRP A 100 13.85 1.93 -15.56
CA TRP A 100 12.72 1.55 -14.71
C TRP A 100 11.43 2.23 -15.11
N LEU A 101 11.51 3.52 -15.44
CA LEU A 101 10.37 4.28 -15.93
C LEU A 101 9.96 3.81 -17.32
N LEU A 102 10.92 3.64 -18.22
CA LEU A 102 10.67 3.17 -19.57
C LEU A 102 9.99 1.78 -19.57
N ASP A 103 10.55 0.79 -18.84
CA ASP A 103 9.95 -0.55 -18.74
C ASP A 103 8.52 -0.48 -18.20
N ASN A 104 8.27 0.37 -17.19
CA ASN A 104 6.94 0.51 -16.61
C ASN A 104 5.94 1.12 -17.60
N VAL A 105 6.30 2.22 -18.28
CA VAL A 105 5.44 2.87 -19.29
C VAL A 105 5.11 1.92 -20.44
N LEU A 106 6.13 1.27 -21.02
CA LEU A 106 5.93 0.35 -22.14
C LEU A 106 5.03 -0.85 -21.75
N ARG A 107 5.19 -1.35 -20.53
CA ARG A 107 4.38 -2.48 -20.04
C ARG A 107 2.95 -2.10 -19.73
N CYS A 108 2.66 -0.83 -19.44
CA CYS A 108 1.27 -0.36 -19.30
C CYS A 108 0.49 -0.51 -20.60
N ARG A 109 1.13 -0.50 -21.77
CA ARG A 109 0.48 -0.49 -23.09
C ARG A 109 -0.68 0.52 -23.10
N CYS A 110 -0.40 1.71 -22.62
CA CYS A 110 -1.42 2.75 -22.46
C CYS A 110 -1.73 3.44 -23.79
N THR A 111 -2.98 3.82 -23.97
CA THR A 111 -3.42 4.66 -25.10
C THR A 111 -2.90 6.10 -24.94
N LEU A 112 -2.69 6.52 -23.69
CA LEU A 112 -2.34 7.89 -23.32
C LEU A 112 -1.54 7.90 -22.02
N LEU A 113 -0.51 8.75 -21.96
CA LEU A 113 0.27 9.05 -20.76
C LEU A 113 -0.02 10.49 -20.31
N VAL A 114 -0.38 10.68 -19.05
CA VAL A 114 -0.52 12.01 -18.45
C VAL A 114 0.64 12.23 -17.50
N VAL A 115 1.29 13.39 -17.60
CA VAL A 115 2.41 13.78 -16.74
C VAL A 115 2.23 15.21 -16.23
N ASP A 116 2.65 15.51 -15.01
CA ASP A 116 2.71 16.88 -14.51
C ASP A 116 4.05 17.56 -14.84
N GLU A 117 4.04 18.89 -14.81
CA GLU A 117 5.21 19.73 -15.13
C GLU A 117 6.42 19.39 -14.24
N ALA A 118 6.19 19.06 -12.97
CA ALA A 118 7.26 18.72 -12.03
C ALA A 118 8.02 17.43 -12.39
N LEU A 119 7.36 16.51 -13.10
CA LEU A 119 7.90 15.20 -13.49
C LEU A 119 8.25 15.09 -14.98
N GLN A 120 7.92 16.09 -15.81
CA GLN A 120 8.08 16.04 -17.25
C GLN A 120 9.51 15.71 -17.71
N SER A 121 10.53 16.22 -17.03
CA SER A 121 11.95 15.95 -17.38
C SER A 121 12.30 14.46 -17.39
N ARG A 122 11.58 13.65 -16.61
CA ARG A 122 11.77 12.19 -16.56
C ARG A 122 11.23 11.51 -17.82
N ILE A 123 10.11 12.03 -18.36
CA ILE A 123 9.52 11.55 -19.61
C ILE A 123 10.33 12.06 -20.80
N VAL A 124 10.79 13.32 -20.79
CA VAL A 124 11.70 13.86 -21.82
C VAL A 124 12.93 12.96 -21.98
N ALA A 125 13.50 12.45 -20.88
CA ALA A 125 14.69 11.59 -20.92
C ALA A 125 14.47 10.23 -21.61
N ILE A 126 13.23 9.79 -21.80
CA ILE A 126 12.88 8.50 -22.40
C ILE A 126 11.98 8.63 -23.64
N GLN A 127 11.51 9.85 -24.00
CA GLN A 127 10.47 10.06 -25.01
C GLN A 127 10.81 9.47 -26.38
N ASP A 128 12.08 9.47 -26.79
CA ASP A 128 12.52 8.89 -28.07
C ASP A 128 12.42 7.36 -28.12
N GLN A 129 12.19 6.72 -26.99
CA GLN A 129 12.04 5.27 -26.84
C GLN A 129 10.58 4.86 -26.59
N LEU A 130 9.69 5.83 -26.41
CA LEU A 130 8.24 5.60 -26.35
C LEU A 130 7.70 5.34 -27.76
N GLY A 131 6.56 4.64 -27.83
CA GLY A 131 5.85 4.37 -29.09
C GLY A 131 5.00 5.56 -29.54
N ASP A 132 3.80 5.24 -30.02
CA ASP A 132 2.82 6.24 -30.50
C ASP A 132 1.90 6.77 -29.36
N GLU A 133 2.28 6.58 -28.10
CA GLU A 133 1.51 7.05 -26.96
C GLU A 133 1.40 8.57 -26.97
N LYS A 134 0.16 9.05 -26.89
CA LYS A 134 -0.10 10.49 -26.75
C LYS A 134 0.28 10.94 -25.35
N ILE A 135 0.95 12.10 -25.24
CA ILE A 135 1.33 12.65 -23.94
C ILE A 135 0.47 13.89 -23.64
N VAL A 136 -0.21 13.87 -22.50
CA VAL A 136 -0.91 15.03 -21.96
C VAL A 136 -0.08 15.62 -20.82
N LEU A 137 0.17 16.93 -20.87
CA LEU A 137 0.92 17.67 -19.87
C LEU A 137 -0.03 18.50 -19.00
N ILE A 138 0.04 18.30 -17.70
CA ILE A 138 -0.50 19.23 -16.69
C ILE A 138 0.56 20.30 -16.46
N GLY A 139 0.44 21.40 -17.17
CA GLY A 139 1.40 22.49 -17.25
C GLY A 139 1.27 23.23 -18.57
N ASP A 140 2.24 24.04 -18.91
CA ASP A 140 2.29 24.76 -20.21
C ASP A 140 3.10 23.96 -21.25
N PRO A 141 2.46 23.36 -22.28
CA PRO A 141 3.17 22.65 -23.32
C PRO A 141 4.15 23.51 -24.13
N GLN A 142 3.96 24.85 -24.17
CA GLN A 142 4.86 25.75 -24.93
C GLN A 142 6.20 25.94 -24.23
N SER A 143 6.24 25.73 -22.91
CA SER A 143 7.46 25.80 -22.11
C SER A 143 8.09 24.41 -21.84
N SER A 144 7.57 23.36 -22.49
CA SER A 144 7.98 21.97 -22.29
C SER A 144 8.90 21.47 -23.39
N ASP A 145 9.88 20.63 -23.02
CA ASP A 145 10.72 19.89 -23.95
C ASP A 145 10.07 18.57 -24.43
N LEU A 146 8.83 18.28 -24.03
CA LEU A 146 8.06 17.15 -24.51
C LEU A 146 7.57 17.39 -25.92
N THR A 147 7.90 16.47 -26.82
CA THR A 147 7.49 16.54 -28.22
C THR A 147 5.98 16.29 -28.35
N HIS A 148 5.27 17.22 -29.00
CA HIS A 148 3.83 17.12 -29.26
C HIS A 148 2.94 16.94 -28.02
N ALA A 149 3.34 17.49 -26.86
CA ALA A 149 2.54 17.44 -25.65
C ALA A 149 1.18 18.15 -25.83
N ILE A 150 0.12 17.50 -25.39
CA ILE A 150 -1.24 18.01 -25.42
C ILE A 150 -1.52 18.70 -24.07
N SER A 151 -2.12 19.90 -24.11
CA SER A 151 -2.47 20.62 -22.88
C SER A 151 -3.61 19.93 -22.13
N TYR A 152 -3.42 19.65 -20.83
CA TYR A 152 -4.49 19.23 -19.94
C TYR A 152 -5.66 20.23 -19.92
N GLN A 153 -5.36 21.53 -19.98
CA GLN A 153 -6.39 22.57 -20.00
C GLN A 153 -7.30 22.48 -21.23
N SER A 154 -6.78 21.96 -22.36
CA SER A 154 -7.62 21.73 -23.55
C SER A 154 -8.64 20.62 -23.36
N LEU A 155 -8.38 19.65 -22.45
CA LEU A 155 -9.35 18.61 -22.10
C LEU A 155 -10.46 19.18 -21.21
N LEU A 156 -10.09 20.02 -20.24
CA LEU A 156 -11.03 20.72 -19.36
C LEU A 156 -11.90 21.74 -20.09
N ALA A 157 -11.43 22.26 -21.23
CA ALA A 157 -12.19 23.21 -22.05
C ALA A 157 -13.23 22.53 -22.97
N CYS A 158 -13.31 21.20 -22.97
CA CYS A 158 -14.35 20.48 -23.72
C CYS A 158 -15.72 20.67 -23.07
N ASP A 159 -16.76 20.71 -23.91
CA ASP A 159 -18.12 20.66 -23.41
C ASP A 159 -18.37 19.33 -22.68
N GLU A 160 -19.18 19.39 -21.62
CA GLU A 160 -19.59 18.18 -20.90
C GLU A 160 -20.35 17.23 -21.82
N ILE A 161 -20.09 15.94 -21.61
CA ILE A 161 -20.80 14.87 -22.30
C ILE A 161 -21.69 14.11 -21.33
N ASN A 162 -22.86 13.71 -21.79
CA ASN A 162 -23.68 12.74 -21.08
C ASN A 162 -23.11 11.34 -21.32
N ILE A 163 -22.72 10.66 -20.24
CA ILE A 163 -22.14 9.32 -20.28
C ILE A 163 -23.17 8.34 -19.69
N ASP A 164 -23.46 7.30 -20.44
CA ASP A 164 -24.30 6.21 -19.94
C ASP A 164 -23.48 5.32 -19.00
N LEU A 165 -23.60 5.57 -17.70
CA LEU A 165 -22.91 4.82 -16.65
C LEU A 165 -23.45 3.39 -16.46
N SER A 166 -24.62 3.07 -17.03
CA SER A 166 -25.21 1.73 -16.92
C SER A 166 -24.44 0.66 -17.70
N THR A 167 -23.54 1.08 -18.58
CA THR A 167 -22.64 0.19 -19.33
C THR A 167 -21.42 -0.26 -18.54
N ILE A 168 -21.20 0.30 -17.36
CA ILE A 168 -20.04 -0.02 -16.50
C ILE A 168 -20.48 -0.99 -15.42
N ASP A 169 -19.88 -2.18 -15.41
CA ASP A 169 -20.14 -3.20 -14.40
C ASP A 169 -19.17 -3.08 -13.20
N TYR A 170 -19.66 -3.41 -12.00
CA TYR A 170 -18.84 -3.38 -10.78
C TYR A 170 -17.65 -4.35 -10.81
N GLY A 171 -17.66 -5.32 -11.72
CA GLY A 171 -16.57 -6.25 -11.99
C GLY A 171 -15.56 -5.77 -13.03
N ASP A 172 -15.83 -4.68 -13.74
CA ASP A 172 -14.90 -4.13 -14.71
C ASP A 172 -13.60 -3.68 -14.06
N THR A 173 -12.48 -3.85 -14.78
CA THR A 173 -11.17 -3.38 -14.32
C THR A 173 -11.12 -1.84 -14.37
N CYS A 174 -11.12 -1.20 -13.21
CA CYS A 174 -11.07 0.25 -13.09
C CYS A 174 -9.65 0.80 -12.95
N SER A 175 -8.71 -0.03 -12.50
CA SER A 175 -7.31 0.36 -12.30
C SER A 175 -6.34 -0.81 -12.49
N ILE A 176 -5.08 -0.48 -12.82
CA ILE A 176 -3.99 -1.46 -12.85
C ILE A 176 -2.85 -0.91 -12.00
N LEU A 177 -2.62 -1.50 -10.82
CA LEU A 177 -1.53 -1.11 -9.94
C LEU A 177 -0.30 -1.99 -10.16
N TRP A 178 0.86 -1.35 -10.34
CA TRP A 178 2.12 -2.06 -10.50
C TRP A 178 2.76 -2.35 -9.15
N THR A 179 2.88 -3.64 -8.82
CA THR A 179 3.52 -4.06 -7.58
C THR A 179 5.03 -4.02 -7.72
N SER A 180 5.72 -3.54 -6.70
CA SER A 180 7.17 -3.68 -6.61
C SER A 180 7.50 -5.16 -6.37
N GLY A 181 7.66 -5.91 -7.45
CA GLY A 181 8.03 -7.32 -7.37
C GLY A 181 9.30 -7.52 -6.53
N THR A 182 9.19 -8.29 -5.48
CA THR A 182 10.35 -8.64 -4.64
C THR A 182 11.18 -9.78 -5.24
N THR A 183 10.73 -10.35 -6.36
CA THR A 183 11.37 -11.48 -7.06
C THR A 183 11.76 -11.15 -8.49
N GLY A 184 11.61 -9.88 -8.95
CA GLY A 184 11.90 -9.54 -10.33
C GLY A 184 11.04 -8.37 -10.85
N LYS A 185 10.59 -8.48 -12.09
CA LYS A 185 9.80 -7.44 -12.75
C LYS A 185 8.45 -7.23 -12.04
N SER A 186 8.07 -5.98 -11.85
CA SER A 186 6.77 -5.54 -11.35
C SER A 186 5.62 -6.22 -12.11
N LYS A 187 4.52 -6.58 -11.44
CA LYS A 187 3.31 -7.14 -12.06
C LYS A 187 2.18 -6.10 -12.01
N GLY A 188 1.46 -5.94 -13.11
CA GLY A 188 0.28 -5.07 -13.17
C GLY A 188 -0.95 -5.80 -12.63
N VAL A 189 -1.43 -5.42 -11.45
CA VAL A 189 -2.59 -6.03 -10.81
C VAL A 189 -3.86 -5.35 -11.33
N MET A 190 -4.70 -6.09 -12.04
CA MET A 190 -6.00 -5.61 -12.52
C MET A 190 -7.03 -5.65 -11.40
N GLN A 191 -7.56 -4.50 -11.03
CA GLN A 191 -8.50 -4.35 -9.92
C GLN A 191 -9.87 -3.91 -10.41
N SER A 192 -10.91 -4.63 -10.00
CA SER A 192 -12.31 -4.26 -10.25
C SER A 192 -12.76 -3.14 -9.31
N TYR A 193 -13.85 -2.48 -9.64
CA TYR A 193 -14.52 -1.57 -8.70
C TYR A 193 -14.88 -2.27 -7.39
N ASN A 194 -15.41 -3.51 -7.48
CA ASN A 194 -15.79 -4.24 -6.27
C ASN A 194 -14.60 -4.53 -5.36
N CYS A 195 -13.43 -4.87 -5.91
CA CYS A 195 -12.21 -5.10 -5.12
C CYS A 195 -11.86 -3.88 -4.24
N TRP A 196 -12.02 -2.66 -4.77
CA TRP A 196 -11.81 -1.43 -4.02
C TRP A 196 -12.92 -1.15 -3.01
N ILE A 197 -14.17 -1.20 -3.46
CA ILE A 197 -15.33 -0.80 -2.66
C ILE A 197 -15.50 -1.71 -1.45
N ARG A 198 -15.32 -3.03 -1.61
CA ARG A 198 -15.37 -3.98 -0.47
C ARG A 198 -14.31 -3.68 0.59
N ALA A 199 -13.09 -3.32 0.15
CA ALA A 199 -12.01 -2.97 1.07
C ALA A 199 -12.36 -1.72 1.90
N ILE A 200 -13.11 -0.80 1.31
CA ILE A 200 -13.58 0.40 2.00
C ILE A 200 -14.72 0.07 2.95
N ILE A 201 -15.80 -0.56 2.46
CA ILE A 201 -17.02 -0.77 3.27
C ILE A 201 -16.83 -1.80 4.40
N TYR A 202 -16.07 -2.87 4.17
CA TYR A 202 -15.78 -3.89 5.19
C TYR A 202 -14.52 -3.60 6.01
N GLY A 203 -13.67 -2.70 5.55
CA GLY A 203 -12.41 -2.33 6.20
C GLY A 203 -12.40 -0.91 6.72
N ALA A 204 -12.01 0.05 5.88
CA ALA A 204 -11.74 1.41 6.31
C ALA A 204 -12.97 2.10 6.94
N SER A 205 -14.16 2.02 6.32
CA SER A 205 -15.37 2.66 6.87
C SER A 205 -15.77 2.14 8.25
N LYS A 206 -15.61 0.83 8.49
CA LYS A 206 -15.87 0.25 9.82
C LYS A 206 -14.88 0.76 10.88
N GLN A 207 -13.59 0.91 10.49
CA GLN A 207 -12.54 1.30 11.43
C GLN A 207 -12.63 2.77 11.84
N TYR A 208 -12.97 3.65 10.89
CA TYR A 208 -12.99 5.09 11.13
C TYR A 208 -14.32 5.60 11.68
N ASP A 209 -15.41 4.92 11.39
CA ASP A 209 -16.78 5.26 11.81
C ASP A 209 -17.05 6.77 11.64
N SER A 210 -16.98 7.22 10.38
CA SER A 210 -17.04 8.65 10.06
C SER A 210 -18.39 9.26 10.40
N VAL A 211 -18.34 10.46 10.95
CA VAL A 211 -19.52 11.26 11.31
C VAL A 211 -19.55 12.58 10.53
N ALA A 212 -20.69 13.29 10.60
CA ALA A 212 -20.80 14.59 9.97
C ALA A 212 -19.79 15.58 10.58
N GLY A 213 -19.04 16.27 9.73
CA GLY A 213 -17.98 17.20 10.13
C GLY A 213 -16.58 16.57 10.14
N ASP A 214 -16.46 15.27 9.91
CA ASP A 214 -15.14 14.65 9.73
C ASP A 214 -14.47 15.11 8.45
N VAL A 215 -13.14 15.23 8.51
CA VAL A 215 -12.24 15.61 7.42
C VAL A 215 -11.09 14.61 7.38
N ILE A 216 -10.87 14.00 6.22
CA ILE A 216 -9.76 13.08 6.00
C ILE A 216 -8.51 13.86 5.60
N TYR A 217 -7.37 13.53 6.17
CA TYR A 217 -6.06 14.06 5.80
C TYR A 217 -5.19 12.97 5.17
N ASN A 218 -4.91 13.11 3.87
CA ASN A 218 -4.16 12.14 3.07
C ASN A 218 -2.79 12.70 2.67
N THR A 219 -1.73 12.07 3.16
CA THR A 219 -0.32 12.37 2.82
C THR A 219 0.35 11.23 2.07
N LEU A 220 -0.39 10.14 1.82
CA LEU A 220 0.17 8.95 1.18
C LEU A 220 0.33 9.17 -0.32
N PRO A 221 1.36 8.56 -0.94
CA PRO A 221 1.53 8.59 -2.39
C PRO A 221 0.32 7.98 -3.11
N MET A 222 -0.26 8.73 -4.06
CA MET A 222 -1.48 8.31 -4.75
C MET A 222 -1.24 7.27 -5.86
N TYR A 223 0.00 6.85 -6.08
CA TYR A 223 0.30 5.65 -6.88
C TYR A 223 0.16 4.34 -6.07
N HIS A 224 -0.22 4.42 -4.78
CA HIS A 224 -0.53 3.27 -3.93
C HIS A 224 -1.99 3.23 -3.51
N SER A 225 -2.54 2.01 -3.38
CA SER A 225 -3.93 1.77 -3.00
C SER A 225 -4.33 2.37 -1.65
N ALA A 226 -3.42 2.44 -0.69
CA ALA A 226 -3.73 2.93 0.66
C ALA A 226 -4.28 4.37 0.65
N ALA A 227 -3.71 5.28 -0.17
CA ALA A 227 -4.18 6.66 -0.31
C ALA A 227 -5.66 6.74 -0.76
N TRP A 228 -6.09 5.79 -1.57
CA TRP A 228 -7.44 5.75 -2.11
C TRP A 228 -8.42 5.08 -1.15
N ILE A 229 -8.04 3.91 -0.58
CA ILE A 229 -8.91 3.14 0.33
C ILE A 229 -9.18 3.91 1.61
N THR A 230 -8.15 4.49 2.21
CA THR A 230 -8.27 5.19 3.49
C THR A 230 -8.60 6.67 3.35
N GLY A 231 -8.40 7.23 2.16
CA GLY A 231 -8.59 8.63 1.81
C GLY A 231 -9.67 8.84 0.75
N ILE A 232 -9.26 8.95 -0.51
CA ILE A 232 -10.05 9.51 -1.62
C ILE A 232 -11.37 8.76 -1.87
N TYR A 233 -11.32 7.45 -2.12
CA TYR A 233 -12.53 6.68 -2.45
C TYR A 233 -13.42 6.48 -1.23
N ARG A 234 -12.82 6.43 -0.02
CA ARG A 234 -13.62 6.43 1.21
C ARG A 234 -14.36 7.77 1.37
N ALA A 235 -13.68 8.88 1.16
CA ALA A 235 -14.30 10.21 1.18
C ALA A 235 -15.47 10.31 0.18
N LEU A 236 -15.27 9.77 -1.02
CA LEU A 236 -16.30 9.71 -2.07
C LEU A 236 -17.53 8.92 -1.62
N ILE A 237 -17.34 7.72 -1.06
CA ILE A 237 -18.44 6.85 -0.60
C ILE A 237 -19.17 7.47 0.61
N GLU A 238 -18.43 8.04 1.55
CA GLU A 238 -18.96 8.56 2.81
C GLU A 238 -19.49 9.99 2.69
N GLY A 239 -19.19 10.70 1.61
CA GLY A 239 -19.67 12.07 1.36
C GLY A 239 -19.02 13.10 2.30
N ILE A 240 -17.73 12.97 2.58
CA ILE A 240 -16.93 13.86 3.44
C ILE A 240 -15.70 14.38 2.69
N PRO A 241 -15.10 15.52 3.12
CA PRO A 241 -13.92 16.07 2.46
C PRO A 241 -12.65 15.24 2.70
N CYS A 242 -11.78 15.22 1.69
CA CYS A 242 -10.44 14.68 1.76
C CYS A 242 -9.41 15.75 1.39
N VAL A 243 -8.54 16.07 2.33
CA VAL A 243 -7.36 16.91 2.10
C VAL A 243 -6.28 16.09 1.44
N ILE A 244 -5.72 16.59 0.35
CA ILE A 244 -4.63 15.95 -0.40
C ILE A 244 -3.37 16.77 -0.19
N GLU A 245 -2.38 16.18 0.44
CA GLU A 245 -1.03 16.73 0.60
C GLU A 245 -0.07 16.16 -0.43
N GLN A 246 0.84 16.99 -0.89
CA GLN A 246 1.85 16.54 -1.86
C GLN A 246 2.79 15.49 -1.26
N LYS A 247 3.15 15.62 0.03
CA LYS A 247 4.03 14.71 0.74
C LYS A 247 3.90 14.83 2.25
N PHE A 248 4.26 13.77 2.95
CA PHE A 248 4.39 13.78 4.40
C PHE A 248 5.58 14.64 4.86
N SER A 249 5.39 15.38 5.94
CA SER A 249 6.44 16.17 6.60
C SER A 249 6.29 16.12 8.11
N VAL A 250 7.29 15.61 8.81
CA VAL A 250 7.31 15.52 10.29
C VAL A 250 7.16 16.90 10.95
N THR A 251 7.78 17.91 10.35
CA THR A 251 7.83 19.27 10.94
C THR A 251 6.53 20.03 10.84
N THR A 252 5.71 19.73 9.82
CA THR A 252 4.47 20.48 9.54
C THR A 252 3.21 19.64 9.75
N PHE A 253 3.31 18.35 10.03
CA PHE A 253 2.17 17.43 10.08
C PHE A 253 1.04 17.94 11.00
N TRP A 254 1.37 18.25 12.26
CA TRP A 254 0.38 18.69 13.24
C TRP A 254 -0.19 20.09 12.96
N ASP A 255 0.63 20.99 12.43
CA ASP A 255 0.16 22.32 12.01
C ASP A 255 -0.85 22.21 10.86
N ARG A 256 -0.58 21.32 9.91
CA ARG A 256 -1.48 21.05 8.78
C ARG A 256 -2.77 20.36 9.21
N ILE A 257 -2.69 19.38 10.14
CA ILE A 257 -3.88 18.76 10.75
C ILE A 257 -4.79 19.84 11.34
N SER A 258 -4.23 20.76 12.10
CA SER A 258 -4.98 21.87 12.75
C SER A 258 -5.53 22.87 11.73
N GLU A 259 -4.76 23.23 10.71
CA GLU A 259 -5.15 24.17 9.65
C GLU A 259 -6.39 23.67 8.89
N PHE A 260 -6.39 22.42 8.47
CA PHE A 260 -7.52 21.81 7.77
C PHE A 260 -8.60 21.28 8.70
N LYS A 261 -8.41 21.36 10.02
CA LYS A 261 -9.30 20.77 11.02
C LYS A 261 -9.54 19.28 10.74
N ALA A 262 -8.50 18.58 10.32
CA ALA A 262 -8.58 17.19 9.97
C ALA A 262 -8.84 16.33 11.21
N THR A 263 -9.73 15.35 11.08
CA THR A 263 -10.16 14.49 12.19
C THR A 263 -9.75 13.05 12.01
N GLN A 264 -9.37 12.70 10.79
CA GLN A 264 -8.99 11.33 10.42
C GLN A 264 -7.77 11.34 9.50
N SER A 265 -6.86 10.38 9.70
CA SER A 265 -5.73 10.17 8.79
C SER A 265 -5.34 8.70 8.68
N PHE A 266 -4.53 8.38 7.70
CA PHE A 266 -3.77 7.14 7.64
C PHE A 266 -2.34 7.46 7.24
N ILE A 267 -1.38 6.96 8.03
CA ILE A 267 0.05 7.10 7.76
C ILE A 267 0.76 5.75 7.89
N LEU A 268 1.90 5.61 7.25
CA LEU A 268 2.73 4.41 7.39
C LEU A 268 3.38 4.37 8.78
N GLY A 269 3.67 3.17 9.28
CA GLY A 269 4.32 2.98 10.57
C GLY A 269 5.63 3.77 10.72
N ALA A 270 6.47 3.81 9.66
CA ALA A 270 7.68 4.63 9.66
C ALA A 270 7.39 6.13 9.87
N MET A 271 6.31 6.67 9.27
CA MET A 271 5.90 8.06 9.49
C MET A 271 5.47 8.29 10.95
N GLY A 272 4.72 7.33 11.54
CA GLY A 272 4.36 7.36 12.95
C GLY A 272 5.57 7.34 13.87
N VAL A 273 6.58 6.51 13.56
CA VAL A 273 7.85 6.48 14.31
C VAL A 273 8.62 7.79 14.18
N PHE A 274 8.63 8.42 13.00
CA PHE A 274 9.26 9.74 12.84
C PHE A 274 8.56 10.81 13.69
N LEU A 275 7.23 10.78 13.78
CA LEU A 275 6.49 11.70 14.66
C LEU A 275 6.80 11.43 16.14
N LEU A 276 6.89 10.16 16.56
CA LEU A 276 7.27 9.78 17.94
C LEU A 276 8.70 10.19 18.32
N ASN A 277 9.61 10.20 17.36
CA ASN A 277 11.01 10.57 17.59
C ASN A 277 11.26 12.09 17.46
N ALA A 278 10.28 12.85 17.00
CA ALA A 278 10.35 14.31 17.01
C ALA A 278 10.37 14.85 18.45
N PRO A 279 11.04 15.99 18.72
CA PRO A 279 11.05 16.58 20.05
C PRO A 279 9.63 16.76 20.60
N GLU A 280 9.43 16.38 21.87
CA GLU A 280 8.15 16.53 22.55
C GLU A 280 7.84 18.02 22.78
N LYS A 281 6.57 18.37 22.67
CA LYS A 281 6.06 19.72 22.89
C LYS A 281 4.88 19.65 23.86
N ASP A 282 4.71 20.70 24.67
CA ASP A 282 3.60 20.78 25.65
C ASP A 282 2.21 20.71 24.99
N ASN A 283 2.12 21.03 23.70
CA ASN A 283 0.89 21.06 22.92
C ASN A 283 0.76 19.88 21.91
N ASP A 284 1.51 18.79 22.07
CA ASP A 284 1.42 17.63 21.17
C ASP A 284 0.01 17.01 21.12
N ALA A 285 -0.74 17.11 22.23
CA ALA A 285 -2.12 16.66 22.32
C ALA A 285 -3.16 17.69 21.83
N ASP A 286 -2.74 18.93 21.56
CA ASP A 286 -3.64 19.99 21.12
C ASP A 286 -3.79 19.98 19.59
N ASN A 287 -4.51 18.96 19.09
CA ASN A 287 -4.77 18.76 17.66
C ASN A 287 -6.22 18.31 17.45
N THR A 288 -6.67 18.31 16.19
CA THR A 288 -8.06 17.96 15.83
C THR A 288 -8.24 16.49 15.43
N LEU A 289 -7.15 15.72 15.34
CA LEU A 289 -7.18 14.34 14.87
C LEU A 289 -7.76 13.43 15.95
N ARG A 290 -8.91 12.81 15.68
CA ARG A 290 -9.54 11.87 16.64
C ARG A 290 -9.12 10.43 16.45
N ILE A 291 -8.77 10.04 15.21
CA ILE A 291 -8.40 8.68 14.87
C ILE A 291 -7.44 8.64 13.68
N SER A 292 -6.44 7.78 13.75
CA SER A 292 -5.49 7.56 12.66
C SER A 292 -5.21 6.08 12.46
N GLY A 293 -5.08 5.64 11.22
CA GLY A 293 -4.37 4.40 10.90
C GLY A 293 -2.87 4.67 10.93
N VAL A 294 -2.12 3.87 11.69
CA VAL A 294 -0.65 3.92 11.70
C VAL A 294 -0.14 2.47 11.67
N VAL A 295 0.27 2.00 10.50
CA VAL A 295 0.53 0.57 10.29
C VAL A 295 1.83 0.35 9.49
N PRO A 296 2.69 -0.59 9.94
CA PRO A 296 2.65 -1.29 11.23
C PRO A 296 3.25 -0.45 12.37
N LEU A 297 2.77 -0.66 13.60
CA LEU A 297 3.42 -0.19 14.83
C LEU A 297 3.54 -1.34 15.83
N SER A 298 4.62 -1.34 16.64
CA SER A 298 4.68 -2.25 17.79
C SER A 298 3.64 -1.84 18.85
N PRO A 299 3.23 -2.77 19.74
CA PRO A 299 2.31 -2.44 20.83
C PRO A 299 2.78 -1.25 21.67
N GLU A 300 4.08 -1.19 21.99
CA GLU A 300 4.68 -0.12 22.78
C GLU A 300 4.66 1.23 22.04
N GLN A 301 4.97 1.23 20.74
CA GLN A 301 4.92 2.44 19.90
C GLN A 301 3.48 2.95 19.77
N ARG A 302 2.52 2.03 19.68
CA ARG A 302 1.10 2.37 19.63
C ARG A 302 0.65 3.09 20.91
N VAL A 303 0.94 2.51 22.07
CA VAL A 303 0.62 3.13 23.37
C VAL A 303 1.24 4.51 23.50
N ARG A 304 2.54 4.63 23.19
CA ARG A 304 3.22 5.93 23.23
C ARG A 304 2.61 6.96 22.28
N PHE A 305 2.17 6.55 21.09
CA PHE A 305 1.54 7.44 20.12
C PHE A 305 0.17 7.94 20.63
N GLU A 306 -0.66 7.03 21.13
CA GLU A 306 -1.98 7.36 21.68
C GLU A 306 -1.87 8.25 22.93
N GLU A 307 -0.90 7.98 23.81
CA GLU A 307 -0.67 8.81 25.03
C GLU A 307 -0.14 10.22 24.69
N ARG A 308 0.86 10.31 23.80
CA ARG A 308 1.49 11.57 23.45
C ARG A 308 0.57 12.50 22.67
N PHE A 309 -0.11 11.97 21.66
CA PHE A 309 -0.90 12.80 20.73
C PHE A 309 -2.41 12.78 21.01
N GLN A 310 -2.88 11.97 21.95
CA GLN A 310 -4.30 11.76 22.28
C GLN A 310 -5.15 11.38 21.06
N VAL A 311 -4.57 10.61 20.13
CA VAL A 311 -5.19 10.14 18.88
C VAL A 311 -5.41 8.64 18.96
N LYS A 312 -6.66 8.18 18.81
CA LYS A 312 -6.95 6.74 18.73
C LYS A 312 -6.33 6.15 17.46
N ILE A 313 -5.63 5.02 17.58
CA ILE A 313 -5.11 4.29 16.41
C ILE A 313 -6.11 3.19 16.00
N THR A 314 -6.34 3.08 14.68
CA THR A 314 -7.20 2.02 14.12
C THR A 314 -6.65 0.62 14.41
N ARG A 315 -7.51 -0.37 14.38
CA ARG A 315 -7.14 -1.77 14.51
C ARG A 315 -6.45 -2.30 13.24
N GLY A 316 -5.70 -3.40 13.39
CA GLY A 316 -4.97 -4.02 12.29
C GLY A 316 -5.82 -4.74 11.26
N GLY A 317 -5.17 -5.22 10.23
CA GLY A 317 -5.72 -6.02 9.14
C GLY A 317 -4.64 -6.38 8.12
N LEU A 318 -5.00 -7.16 7.12
CA LEU A 318 -4.15 -7.54 6.00
C LEU A 318 -4.81 -7.15 4.69
N GLY A 319 -4.04 -6.51 3.82
CA GLY A 319 -4.41 -6.22 2.45
C GLY A 319 -3.17 -6.10 1.57
N GLN A 320 -3.32 -6.37 0.30
CA GLN A 320 -2.29 -6.23 -0.73
C GLN A 320 -2.94 -5.82 -2.05
N SER A 321 -2.15 -5.43 -3.06
CA SER A 321 -2.72 -4.94 -4.33
C SER A 321 -3.65 -5.95 -4.99
N GLU A 322 -3.37 -7.23 -4.86
CA GLU A 322 -4.14 -8.34 -5.41
C GLU A 322 -5.45 -8.62 -4.66
N CYS A 323 -5.48 -8.32 -3.38
CA CYS A 323 -6.66 -8.39 -2.52
C CYS A 323 -6.60 -7.28 -1.49
N LEU A 324 -7.26 -6.16 -1.78
CA LEU A 324 -7.15 -4.92 -0.99
C LEU A 324 -7.62 -5.05 0.46
N LEU A 325 -8.37 -6.11 0.77
CA LEU A 325 -8.74 -6.52 2.12
C LEU A 325 -8.83 -8.05 2.19
N VAL A 326 -7.90 -8.69 2.89
CA VAL A 326 -7.91 -10.13 3.19
C VAL A 326 -8.66 -10.39 4.48
N CYS A 327 -8.32 -9.68 5.54
CA CYS A 327 -8.95 -9.78 6.86
C CYS A 327 -8.74 -8.50 7.66
N ASN A 328 -9.52 -8.32 8.71
CA ASN A 328 -9.33 -7.25 9.68
C ASN A 328 -9.83 -7.68 11.07
N GLN A 329 -9.56 -6.88 12.09
CA GLN A 329 -9.95 -7.21 13.47
C GLN A 329 -11.45 -7.12 13.73
N PHE A 330 -12.23 -6.47 12.88
CA PHE A 330 -13.68 -6.49 12.97
C PHE A 330 -14.26 -7.78 12.38
N GLY A 331 -13.70 -8.32 11.30
CA GLY A 331 -14.26 -9.46 10.59
C GLY A 331 -15.74 -9.24 10.28
N THR A 332 -16.59 -10.17 10.69
CA THR A 332 -18.06 -10.08 10.62
C THR A 332 -18.71 -9.47 11.87
N PHE A 333 -17.92 -9.10 12.88
CA PHE A 333 -18.44 -8.53 14.12
C PHE A 333 -18.90 -7.07 13.91
N LYS A 334 -19.96 -6.67 14.59
CA LYS A 334 -20.49 -5.31 14.50
C LYS A 334 -19.74 -4.33 15.39
N GLU A 335 -19.17 -4.84 16.49
CA GLU A 335 -18.49 -4.05 17.51
C GLU A 335 -17.03 -4.48 17.64
N GLU A 336 -16.22 -3.59 18.15
CA GLU A 336 -14.81 -3.83 18.46
C GLU A 336 -14.72 -4.85 19.60
N ARG A 337 -13.79 -5.80 19.50
CA ARG A 337 -13.57 -6.86 20.51
C ARG A 337 -12.27 -6.60 21.27
N ASP A 338 -12.36 -6.52 22.59
CA ASP A 338 -11.20 -6.29 23.46
C ASP A 338 -10.36 -7.55 23.71
N ASP A 339 -10.92 -8.75 23.44
CA ASP A 339 -10.22 -10.03 23.60
C ASP A 339 -9.27 -10.35 22.42
N ILE A 340 -9.24 -9.51 21.38
CA ILE A 340 -8.35 -9.67 20.25
C ILE A 340 -7.07 -8.85 20.49
N PRO A 341 -5.88 -9.48 20.49
CA PRO A 341 -4.62 -8.76 20.61
C PRO A 341 -4.43 -7.70 19.52
N LEU A 342 -3.95 -6.52 19.88
CA LEU A 342 -3.80 -5.37 18.98
C LEU A 342 -2.94 -5.65 17.74
N HIS A 343 -2.03 -6.61 17.81
CA HIS A 343 -1.15 -7.00 16.69
C HIS A 343 -1.71 -8.14 15.83
N ALA A 344 -2.91 -8.67 16.16
CA ALA A 344 -3.58 -9.66 15.32
C ALA A 344 -4.02 -9.02 13.99
N LEU A 345 -4.02 -9.82 12.92
CA LEU A 345 -4.64 -9.44 11.64
C LEU A 345 -6.17 -9.48 11.73
N GLY A 346 -6.72 -10.34 12.59
CA GLY A 346 -8.15 -10.51 12.79
C GLY A 346 -8.76 -11.65 11.99
N TYR A 347 -9.89 -11.40 11.33
CA TYR A 347 -10.77 -12.41 10.74
C TYR A 347 -11.14 -12.06 9.30
N ALA A 348 -11.58 -13.08 8.54
CA ALA A 348 -12.25 -12.86 7.26
C ALA A 348 -13.50 -11.98 7.43
N VAL A 349 -13.85 -11.28 6.35
CA VAL A 349 -15.07 -10.45 6.29
C VAL A 349 -16.18 -11.19 5.54
N GLU A 350 -17.39 -10.60 5.51
CA GLU A 350 -18.62 -11.26 5.08
C GLU A 350 -18.62 -11.88 3.67
N ASP A 351 -17.78 -11.37 2.78
CA ASP A 351 -17.74 -11.77 1.36
C ASP A 351 -16.60 -12.73 1.01
N SER A 352 -15.90 -13.26 2.03
CA SER A 352 -14.74 -14.10 1.81
C SER A 352 -14.50 -15.08 2.97
N GLU A 353 -13.78 -16.15 2.67
CA GLU A 353 -13.22 -17.07 3.66
C GLU A 353 -11.70 -16.99 3.65
N VAL A 354 -11.08 -17.20 4.81
CA VAL A 354 -9.61 -17.27 4.94
C VAL A 354 -9.22 -18.61 5.56
N CYS A 355 -8.24 -19.26 4.94
CA CYS A 355 -7.68 -20.55 5.39
C CYS A 355 -6.16 -20.48 5.38
N LEU A 356 -5.52 -21.19 6.30
CA LEU A 356 -4.08 -21.44 6.28
C LEU A 356 -3.81 -22.74 5.51
N MET A 357 -2.92 -22.70 4.53
CA MET A 357 -2.64 -23.83 3.64
C MET A 357 -1.16 -24.19 3.59
N ASP A 358 -0.88 -25.47 3.37
CA ASP A 358 0.47 -25.97 3.07
C ASP A 358 0.89 -25.66 1.62
N ASP A 359 2.09 -26.11 1.22
CA ASP A 359 2.62 -25.91 -0.13
C ASP A 359 1.85 -26.68 -1.23
N ASN A 360 1.01 -27.64 -0.84
CA ASN A 360 0.17 -28.43 -1.75
C ASN A 360 -1.27 -27.89 -1.83
N GLY A 361 -1.58 -26.78 -1.14
CA GLY A 361 -2.92 -26.20 -1.10
C GLY A 361 -3.89 -26.98 -0.20
N LYS A 362 -3.39 -27.72 0.79
CA LYS A 362 -4.22 -28.39 1.80
C LYS A 362 -4.27 -27.55 3.06
N PRO A 363 -5.45 -27.43 3.70
CA PRO A 363 -5.57 -26.80 5.00
C PRO A 363 -4.60 -27.40 6.03
N VAL A 364 -3.95 -26.55 6.81
CA VAL A 364 -3.15 -26.95 7.97
C VAL A 364 -3.98 -26.86 9.25
N ASP A 365 -3.54 -27.56 10.32
CA ASP A 365 -4.17 -27.46 11.63
C ASP A 365 -3.99 -26.04 12.20
N ASP A 366 -4.92 -25.59 13.05
CA ASP A 366 -4.97 -24.19 13.55
C ASP A 366 -3.69 -23.76 14.30
N GLU A 367 -2.96 -24.67 14.93
CA GLU A 367 -1.69 -24.39 15.61
C GLU A 367 -0.48 -24.32 14.67
N GLN A 368 -0.64 -24.70 13.40
CA GLN A 368 0.45 -24.74 12.42
C GLN A 368 0.52 -23.45 11.62
N ILE A 369 1.74 -23.12 11.18
CA ILE A 369 1.98 -22.02 10.25
C ILE A 369 1.62 -22.51 8.84
N GLY A 370 0.79 -21.73 8.13
CA GLY A 370 0.42 -21.95 6.75
C GLY A 370 0.38 -20.66 5.95
N GLU A 371 0.32 -20.79 4.62
CA GLU A 371 0.08 -19.64 3.75
C GLU A 371 -1.35 -19.15 3.92
N ILE A 372 -1.53 -17.85 4.18
CA ILE A 372 -2.84 -17.24 4.26
C ILE A 372 -3.44 -17.24 2.86
N CYS A 373 -4.53 -17.97 2.67
CA CYS A 373 -5.27 -18.04 1.42
C CYS A 373 -6.69 -17.52 1.60
N ILE A 374 -7.21 -16.81 0.62
CA ILE A 374 -8.55 -16.24 0.63
C ILE A 374 -9.41 -16.86 -0.48
N ARG A 375 -10.63 -17.28 -0.14
CA ARG A 375 -11.65 -17.74 -1.09
C ARG A 375 -12.76 -16.69 -1.18
N PRO A 376 -13.01 -16.12 -2.37
CA PRO A 376 -14.16 -15.26 -2.61
C PRO A 376 -15.48 -16.01 -2.41
N LEU A 377 -16.42 -15.41 -1.68
CA LEU A 377 -17.83 -15.85 -1.59
C LEU A 377 -18.74 -15.01 -2.50
N GLN A 378 -18.22 -13.93 -3.05
CA GLN A 378 -18.85 -13.02 -3.99
C GLN A 378 -17.91 -12.79 -5.18
N PRO A 379 -18.42 -12.39 -6.35
CA PRO A 379 -17.58 -12.03 -7.49
C PRO A 379 -16.67 -10.84 -7.19
N TYR A 380 -15.49 -10.83 -7.82
CA TYR A 380 -14.57 -9.69 -7.85
C TYR A 380 -14.05 -9.21 -6.49
N VAL A 381 -13.83 -10.15 -5.56
CA VAL A 381 -13.23 -9.89 -4.23
C VAL A 381 -11.73 -9.71 -4.31
N VAL A 382 -11.08 -10.43 -5.20
CA VAL A 382 -9.65 -10.39 -5.47
C VAL A 382 -9.40 -9.82 -6.88
N LEU A 383 -8.13 -9.73 -7.26
CA LEU A 383 -7.73 -9.22 -8.59
C LEU A 383 -8.48 -9.92 -9.74
N ASN A 384 -8.71 -9.18 -10.84
CA ASN A 384 -9.20 -9.75 -12.11
C ASN A 384 -8.11 -10.55 -12.87
N GLY A 385 -6.90 -10.56 -12.34
CA GLY A 385 -5.70 -11.19 -12.88
C GLY A 385 -4.53 -10.22 -12.97
N TYR A 386 -3.38 -10.74 -13.38
CA TYR A 386 -2.22 -9.90 -13.71
C TYR A 386 -2.26 -9.51 -15.18
N PHE A 387 -2.14 -8.22 -15.45
CA PHE A 387 -2.18 -7.67 -16.79
C PHE A 387 -1.10 -8.30 -17.69
N ASP A 388 -1.52 -8.83 -18.83
CA ASP A 388 -0.66 -9.48 -19.83
C ASP A 388 0.22 -10.62 -19.24
N ASN A 389 -0.26 -11.29 -18.17
CA ASN A 389 0.48 -12.36 -17.50
C ASN A 389 -0.47 -13.46 -16.97
N PRO A 390 -1.05 -14.26 -17.87
CA PRO A 390 -1.98 -15.33 -17.50
C PRO A 390 -1.32 -16.45 -16.68
N GLU A 391 -0.04 -16.71 -16.90
CA GLU A 391 0.72 -17.73 -16.15
C GLU A 391 0.81 -17.34 -14.67
N ALA A 392 1.28 -16.11 -14.39
CA ALA A 392 1.34 -15.61 -13.01
C ALA A 392 -0.05 -15.54 -12.36
N THR A 393 -1.10 -15.30 -13.16
CA THR A 393 -2.48 -15.32 -12.67
C THR A 393 -2.87 -16.73 -12.23
N ALA A 394 -2.58 -17.73 -13.04
CA ALA A 394 -2.88 -19.13 -12.69
C ALA A 394 -2.09 -19.61 -11.45
N GLU A 395 -0.82 -19.23 -11.35
CA GLU A 395 0.05 -19.56 -10.19
C GLU A 395 -0.40 -18.91 -8.88
N ALA A 396 -1.15 -17.82 -8.96
CA ALA A 396 -1.64 -17.10 -7.77
C ALA A 396 -2.78 -17.81 -7.03
N PHE A 397 -3.24 -18.98 -7.52
CA PHE A 397 -4.38 -19.67 -6.96
C PHE A 397 -4.10 -21.15 -6.67
N PHE A 398 -4.70 -21.67 -5.60
CA PHE A 398 -4.96 -23.08 -5.36
C PHE A 398 -6.46 -23.34 -5.63
N GLY A 399 -6.82 -23.68 -6.87
CA GLY A 399 -8.22 -23.78 -7.26
C GLY A 399 -8.96 -22.45 -7.09
N GLU A 400 -9.93 -22.36 -6.16
CA GLU A 400 -10.68 -21.14 -5.85
C GLU A 400 -10.01 -20.23 -4.79
N TRP A 401 -8.88 -20.67 -4.21
CA TRP A 401 -8.18 -19.96 -3.15
C TRP A 401 -7.06 -19.10 -3.72
N TYR A 402 -7.19 -17.79 -3.60
CA TYR A 402 -6.11 -16.87 -3.90
C TYR A 402 -5.03 -16.96 -2.80
N ARG A 403 -3.79 -17.07 -3.22
CA ARG A 403 -2.59 -17.20 -2.38
C ARG A 403 -2.00 -15.84 -2.10
N THR A 404 -1.95 -15.42 -0.84
CA THR A 404 -1.40 -14.10 -0.50
C THR A 404 0.13 -14.04 -0.55
N GLY A 405 0.81 -15.19 -0.46
CA GLY A 405 2.26 -15.27 -0.26
C GLY A 405 2.68 -14.82 1.14
N ASP A 406 1.74 -14.64 2.06
CA ASP A 406 1.98 -14.33 3.46
C ASP A 406 1.75 -15.56 4.31
N LEU A 407 2.66 -15.85 5.24
CA LEU A 407 2.50 -16.91 6.23
C LEU A 407 1.77 -16.36 7.45
N GLY A 408 0.88 -17.17 7.99
CA GLY A 408 0.13 -16.85 9.20
C GLY A 408 -0.04 -18.04 10.10
N ARG A 409 -0.53 -17.77 11.29
CA ARG A 409 -1.05 -18.74 12.27
C ARG A 409 -2.36 -18.24 12.85
N LYS A 410 -3.16 -19.13 13.39
CA LYS A 410 -4.36 -18.76 14.14
C LYS A 410 -4.09 -18.81 15.65
N ASP A 411 -4.77 -17.96 16.37
CA ASP A 411 -4.84 -18.05 17.82
C ASP A 411 -5.76 -19.24 18.21
N PRO A 412 -5.30 -20.17 19.04
CA PRO A 412 -6.08 -21.35 19.39
C PRO A 412 -7.33 -21.02 20.24
N ASP A 413 -7.32 -19.90 20.99
CA ASP A 413 -8.41 -19.54 21.91
C ASP A 413 -9.54 -18.80 21.20
N ASN A 414 -9.22 -17.92 20.25
CA ASN A 414 -10.20 -17.03 19.61
C ASN A 414 -10.24 -17.13 18.06
N GLY A 415 -9.30 -17.86 17.45
CA GLY A 415 -9.24 -18.07 15.99
C GLY A 415 -8.74 -16.87 15.18
N ALA A 416 -8.28 -15.80 15.83
CA ALA A 416 -7.73 -14.65 15.14
C ALA A 416 -6.45 -14.99 14.38
N LEU A 417 -6.31 -14.43 13.19
CA LEU A 417 -5.12 -14.59 12.36
C LEU A 417 -4.00 -13.67 12.84
N PHE A 418 -2.78 -14.19 12.80
CA PHE A 418 -1.53 -13.45 13.02
C PHE A 418 -0.62 -13.59 11.81
N PHE A 419 0.02 -12.50 11.43
CA PHE A 419 1.08 -12.51 10.44
C PHE A 419 2.34 -13.13 11.05
N VAL A 420 3.01 -14.00 10.28
CA VAL A 420 4.27 -14.61 10.68
C VAL A 420 5.42 -14.04 9.84
N ASP A 421 5.36 -14.17 8.52
CA ASP A 421 6.37 -13.64 7.59
C ASP A 421 5.85 -13.69 6.13
N ARG A 422 6.61 -13.10 5.22
CA ARG A 422 6.46 -13.39 3.78
C ARG A 422 6.97 -14.80 3.47
N LYS A 423 6.19 -15.60 2.75
CA LYS A 423 6.56 -17.00 2.40
C LYS A 423 7.95 -17.10 1.76
N LYS A 424 8.31 -16.15 0.90
CA LYS A 424 9.61 -16.07 0.22
C LYS A 424 10.75 -15.54 1.07
N ASP A 425 10.45 -14.90 2.20
CA ASP A 425 11.41 -14.32 3.13
C ASP A 425 11.62 -15.22 4.34
N ALA A 426 10.66 -16.08 4.67
CA ALA A 426 10.77 -17.07 5.74
C ALA A 426 11.95 -18.02 5.49
N ILE A 427 12.69 -18.30 6.55
CA ILE A 427 13.90 -19.11 6.51
C ILE A 427 13.54 -20.52 7.00
N ARG A 428 13.83 -21.53 6.18
CA ARG A 428 13.71 -22.92 6.60
C ARG A 428 15.07 -23.39 7.13
N PHE A 429 15.14 -23.62 8.43
CA PHE A 429 16.37 -24.02 9.13
C PHE A 429 16.09 -25.20 10.07
N ALA A 430 16.80 -26.30 9.90
CA ALA A 430 16.68 -27.52 10.72
C ALA A 430 15.21 -27.99 10.88
N GLY A 431 14.44 -27.96 9.78
CA GLY A 431 13.02 -28.35 9.75
C GLY A 431 12.06 -27.35 10.39
N ARG A 432 12.52 -26.14 10.79
CA ARG A 432 11.72 -25.07 11.38
C ARG A 432 11.62 -23.90 10.41
N ASN A 433 10.52 -23.19 10.47
CA ASN A 433 10.39 -21.89 9.82
C ASN A 433 10.79 -20.80 10.81
N ILE A 434 11.79 -20.01 10.44
CA ILE A 434 12.24 -18.83 11.20
C ILE A 434 11.64 -17.60 10.50
N SER A 435 10.88 -16.82 11.25
CA SER A 435 10.39 -15.53 10.77
C SER A 435 11.54 -14.51 10.79
N THR A 436 11.84 -13.96 9.64
CA THR A 436 12.84 -12.89 9.53
C THR A 436 12.42 -11.65 10.31
N MET A 437 11.13 -11.37 10.37
CA MET A 437 10.58 -10.24 11.12
C MET A 437 10.74 -10.42 12.64
N GLU A 438 10.58 -11.63 13.15
CA GLU A 438 10.79 -11.89 14.58
C GLU A 438 12.26 -11.69 14.94
N VAL A 439 13.18 -12.18 14.12
CA VAL A 439 14.63 -11.96 14.32
C VAL A 439 14.96 -10.46 14.27
N GLU A 440 14.44 -9.74 13.26
CA GLU A 440 14.61 -8.29 13.14
C GLU A 440 14.06 -7.54 14.36
N SER A 441 12.89 -7.96 14.87
CA SER A 441 12.26 -7.35 16.04
C SER A 441 13.08 -7.48 17.32
N VAL A 442 13.85 -8.55 17.44
CA VAL A 442 14.78 -8.73 18.57
C VAL A 442 16.04 -7.90 18.37
N ALA A 443 16.67 -7.98 17.20
CA ALA A 443 17.94 -7.32 16.94
C ALA A 443 17.83 -5.78 17.01
N ILE A 444 16.71 -5.20 16.53
CA ILE A 444 16.49 -3.75 16.53
C ILE A 444 16.35 -3.15 17.95
N ARG A 445 16.04 -3.97 18.97
CA ARG A 445 15.98 -3.51 20.37
C ARG A 445 17.37 -3.21 20.97
N HIS A 446 18.44 -3.66 20.33
CA HIS A 446 19.77 -3.30 20.78
C HIS A 446 20.04 -1.79 20.55
N PRO A 447 20.47 -1.01 21.57
CA PRO A 447 20.56 0.46 21.46
C PRO A 447 21.53 0.96 20.38
N GLU A 448 22.49 0.15 19.99
CA GLU A 448 23.46 0.49 18.94
C GLU A 448 23.06 -0.02 17.54
N VAL A 449 21.86 -0.60 17.38
CA VAL A 449 21.30 -1.00 16.07
C VAL A 449 20.33 0.07 15.60
N LYS A 450 20.62 0.65 14.42
CA LYS A 450 19.76 1.65 13.77
C LYS A 450 18.75 1.00 12.82
N GLU A 451 19.23 0.07 11.99
CA GLU A 451 18.41 -0.67 11.03
C GLU A 451 18.93 -2.10 10.93
N VAL A 452 18.06 -3.04 10.63
CA VAL A 452 18.43 -4.45 10.47
C VAL A 452 17.57 -5.12 9.40
N ALA A 453 18.16 -6.04 8.65
CA ALA A 453 17.48 -6.92 7.72
C ALA A 453 17.94 -8.36 7.93
N ALA A 454 17.00 -9.25 8.23
CA ALA A 454 17.20 -10.68 8.32
C ALA A 454 16.76 -11.36 7.01
N PHE A 455 17.53 -12.33 6.55
CA PHE A 455 17.21 -13.09 5.33
C PHE A 455 17.94 -14.43 5.31
N GLY A 456 17.38 -15.37 4.53
CA GLY A 456 17.97 -16.67 4.32
C GLY A 456 19.02 -16.65 3.21
N ILE A 457 20.14 -17.33 3.44
CA ILE A 457 21.12 -17.68 2.41
C ILE A 457 21.10 -19.20 2.27
N ALA A 458 21.13 -19.71 1.03
CA ALA A 458 21.15 -21.14 0.78
C ALA A 458 22.30 -21.82 1.57
N SER A 459 21.96 -22.89 2.30
CA SER A 459 22.94 -23.62 3.07
C SER A 459 23.91 -24.36 2.13
N ALA A 460 25.22 -24.25 2.42
CA ALA A 460 26.22 -25.02 1.71
C ALA A 460 26.23 -26.52 2.13
N GLU A 461 25.60 -26.84 3.25
CA GLU A 461 25.63 -28.19 3.84
C GLU A 461 24.36 -29.00 3.51
N VAL A 462 23.18 -28.33 3.36
CA VAL A 462 21.90 -28.98 3.11
C VAL A 462 21.12 -28.23 2.04
N GLU A 463 20.96 -28.82 0.87
CA GLU A 463 20.37 -28.19 -0.33
C GLU A 463 18.95 -27.63 -0.15
N SER A 464 18.16 -28.18 0.80
CA SER A 464 16.79 -27.75 1.08
C SER A 464 16.65 -26.74 2.20
N GLU A 465 17.77 -26.31 2.82
CA GLU A 465 17.77 -25.41 3.98
C GLU A 465 18.50 -24.09 3.72
N HIS A 466 18.23 -23.13 4.60
CA HIS A 466 18.84 -21.82 4.57
C HIS A 466 19.59 -21.55 5.88
N GLU A 467 20.63 -20.77 5.79
CA GLU A 467 21.30 -20.18 6.93
C GLU A 467 20.85 -18.76 7.14
N LEU A 468 20.58 -18.36 8.38
CA LEU A 468 20.16 -17.00 8.73
C LEU A 468 21.34 -16.04 8.61
N LYS A 469 21.16 -14.97 7.82
CA LYS A 469 22.06 -13.83 7.74
C LYS A 469 21.37 -12.55 8.20
N LEU A 470 22.09 -11.70 8.95
CA LEU A 470 21.70 -10.34 9.30
C LEU A 470 22.63 -9.32 8.63
N ASN A 471 22.03 -8.32 7.97
CA ASN A 471 22.73 -7.08 7.63
C ASN A 471 22.25 -5.97 8.58
N VAL A 472 23.18 -5.31 9.24
CA VAL A 472 22.90 -4.38 10.35
C VAL A 472 23.53 -3.03 10.08
N VAL A 473 22.73 -1.97 10.14
CA VAL A 473 23.20 -0.58 10.18
C VAL A 473 23.32 -0.17 11.64
N ARG A 474 24.51 0.23 12.05
CA ARG A 474 24.78 0.68 13.43
C ARG A 474 24.41 2.15 13.61
N THR A 475 24.14 2.56 14.86
CA THR A 475 24.04 3.97 15.22
C THR A 475 25.39 4.67 15.05
N GLU A 476 25.38 5.99 14.88
CA GLU A 476 26.60 6.78 14.72
C GLU A 476 27.47 6.67 15.98
N GLY A 477 28.78 6.40 15.78
CA GLY A 477 29.74 6.22 16.88
C GLY A 477 29.67 4.86 17.58
N SER A 478 28.83 3.93 17.13
CA SER A 478 28.68 2.58 17.71
C SER A 478 29.99 1.79 17.69
N GLN A 479 30.24 1.05 18.78
CA GLN A 479 31.32 0.08 18.92
C GLN A 479 30.80 -1.37 18.96
N LEU A 480 29.54 -1.58 18.58
CA LEU A 480 28.88 -2.89 18.58
C LEU A 480 29.71 -3.91 17.79
N SER A 481 30.06 -5.02 18.43
CA SER A 481 30.68 -6.17 17.78
C SER A 481 29.64 -7.20 17.36
N HIS A 482 30.00 -8.10 16.45
CA HIS A 482 29.10 -9.19 16.02
C HIS A 482 28.79 -10.13 17.19
N GLU A 483 29.78 -10.45 18.04
CA GLU A 483 29.58 -11.31 19.20
C GLU A 483 28.64 -10.69 20.22
N THR A 484 28.75 -9.37 20.47
CA THR A 484 27.85 -8.65 21.39
C THR A 484 26.41 -8.69 20.91
N LEU A 485 26.20 -8.50 19.60
CA LEU A 485 24.85 -8.58 19.04
C LEU A 485 24.32 -10.03 19.03
N ALA A 486 25.17 -11.03 18.75
CA ALA A 486 24.81 -12.44 18.83
C ALA A 486 24.41 -12.83 20.27
N GLU A 487 25.15 -12.37 21.27
CA GLU A 487 24.82 -12.59 22.68
C GLU A 487 23.51 -11.93 23.07
N PHE A 488 23.32 -10.68 22.67
CA PHE A 488 22.06 -9.98 22.91
C PHE A 488 20.86 -10.73 22.31
N ILE A 489 20.96 -11.20 21.07
CA ILE A 489 19.88 -11.98 20.43
C ILE A 489 19.67 -13.30 21.19
N ASN A 490 20.75 -14.00 21.59
CA ASN A 490 20.66 -15.26 22.30
C ASN A 490 20.01 -15.13 23.69
N ASP A 491 20.25 -14.01 24.37
CA ASP A 491 19.68 -13.76 25.70
C ASP A 491 18.22 -13.29 25.66
N ASN A 492 17.74 -12.82 24.50
CA ASN A 492 16.42 -12.24 24.33
C ASN A 492 15.49 -13.04 23.39
N ALA A 493 15.95 -14.17 22.81
CA ALA A 493 15.21 -14.95 21.85
C ALA A 493 15.64 -16.43 21.85
N PRO A 494 14.87 -17.32 21.21
CA PRO A 494 15.30 -18.70 21.02
C PRO A 494 16.67 -18.79 20.35
N HIS A 495 17.47 -19.76 20.77
CA HIS A 495 18.85 -19.93 20.31
C HIS A 495 19.02 -20.01 18.78
N TYR A 496 17.98 -20.47 18.06
CA TYR A 496 17.99 -20.57 16.59
C TYR A 496 17.72 -19.22 15.88
N PHE A 497 17.45 -18.14 16.62
CA PHE A 497 17.44 -16.77 16.10
C PHE A 497 18.84 -16.16 16.01
N VAL A 498 19.83 -16.75 16.67
CA VAL A 498 21.23 -16.30 16.52
C VAL A 498 21.69 -16.57 15.09
N PRO A 499 22.05 -15.54 14.33
CA PRO A 499 22.35 -15.70 12.91
C PRO A 499 23.67 -16.44 12.69
N ARG A 500 23.70 -17.27 11.66
CA ARG A 500 24.92 -17.88 11.18
C ARG A 500 25.90 -16.83 10.64
N TYR A 501 25.37 -15.85 9.92
CA TYR A 501 26.15 -14.80 9.29
C TYR A 501 25.66 -13.41 9.71
N MET A 502 26.59 -12.49 9.93
CA MET A 502 26.29 -11.08 10.15
C MET A 502 27.20 -10.16 9.34
N GLU A 503 26.70 -9.02 8.96
CA GLU A 503 27.47 -7.99 8.27
C GLU A 503 27.02 -6.60 8.70
N PHE A 504 27.98 -5.76 9.12
CA PHE A 504 27.70 -4.35 9.36
C PHE A 504 27.81 -3.58 8.03
N VAL A 505 26.76 -2.84 7.70
CA VAL A 505 26.64 -2.08 6.45
C VAL A 505 26.31 -0.61 6.74
N ASP A 506 26.66 0.28 5.81
CA ASP A 506 26.38 1.71 5.96
C ASP A 506 24.88 2.03 5.74
N SER A 507 24.19 1.26 4.89
CA SER A 507 22.77 1.42 4.61
C SER A 507 22.17 0.13 4.05
N LEU A 508 20.85 -0.04 4.22
CA LEU A 508 20.10 -1.12 3.58
C LEU A 508 19.55 -0.68 2.21
N PRO A 509 19.52 -1.56 1.20
CA PRO A 509 18.87 -1.25 -0.08
C PRO A 509 17.36 -1.14 0.12
N MET A 510 16.80 0.04 -0.15
CA MET A 510 15.38 0.34 0.02
C MET A 510 14.64 0.43 -1.30
N THR A 511 13.35 0.08 -1.30
CA THR A 511 12.43 0.48 -2.36
C THR A 511 12.08 1.96 -2.20
N PRO A 512 11.51 2.62 -3.23
CA PRO A 512 10.98 3.98 -3.09
C PRO A 512 9.91 4.12 -2.00
N THR A 513 9.33 3.01 -1.56
CA THR A 513 8.32 2.94 -0.48
C THR A 513 8.92 2.54 0.87
N SER A 514 10.22 2.74 1.06
CA SER A 514 10.95 2.45 2.30
C SER A 514 10.84 0.99 2.78
N LYS A 515 10.74 0.03 1.85
CA LYS A 515 10.82 -1.41 2.15
C LYS A 515 12.21 -1.93 1.79
N VAL A 516 12.81 -2.73 2.66
CA VAL A 516 14.12 -3.36 2.40
C VAL A 516 14.01 -4.32 1.22
N GLN A 517 14.93 -4.18 0.25
CA GLN A 517 15.04 -5.06 -0.91
C GLN A 517 15.90 -6.28 -0.56
N LYS A 518 15.34 -7.21 0.26
CA LYS A 518 16.05 -8.41 0.73
C LYS A 518 16.63 -9.26 -0.42
N PHE A 519 16.04 -9.23 -1.61
CA PHE A 519 16.57 -9.95 -2.77
C PHE A 519 17.98 -9.48 -3.14
N LYS A 520 18.26 -8.16 -3.10
CA LYS A 520 19.60 -7.63 -3.35
C LYS A 520 20.61 -8.07 -2.30
N LEU A 521 20.16 -8.19 -1.04
CA LEU A 521 21.00 -8.69 0.03
C LEU A 521 21.33 -10.19 -0.15
N ARG A 522 20.37 -10.97 -0.65
CA ARG A 522 20.59 -12.38 -1.01
C ARG A 522 21.53 -12.53 -2.19
N GLU A 523 21.39 -11.71 -3.23
CA GLU A 523 22.29 -11.69 -4.39
C GLU A 523 23.72 -11.32 -4.01
N ALA A 524 23.90 -10.38 -3.08
CA ALA A 524 25.22 -10.02 -2.55
C ALA A 524 25.87 -11.18 -1.77
N GLY A 525 25.06 -12.08 -1.22
CA GLY A 525 25.51 -13.32 -0.60
C GLY A 525 26.43 -13.14 0.60
N ILE A 526 27.45 -13.97 0.68
CA ILE A 526 28.53 -13.93 1.69
C ILE A 526 29.77 -13.32 1.05
N ASN A 527 30.40 -12.37 1.73
CA ASN A 527 31.59 -11.69 1.25
C ASN A 527 32.67 -11.61 2.36
N ALA A 528 33.80 -10.97 2.09
CA ALA A 528 34.92 -10.88 3.02
C ALA A 528 34.61 -10.08 4.31
N ALA A 529 33.58 -9.24 4.32
CA ALA A 529 33.15 -8.48 5.50
C ALA A 529 32.12 -9.26 6.34
N THR A 530 31.62 -10.38 5.85
CA THR A 530 30.61 -11.20 6.54
C THR A 530 31.26 -11.97 7.70
N TRP A 531 30.81 -11.70 8.91
CA TRP A 531 31.15 -12.49 10.09
C TRP A 531 30.44 -13.84 10.04
N ASP A 532 31.12 -14.90 10.44
CA ASP A 532 30.61 -16.27 10.48
C ASP A 532 30.64 -16.81 11.91
N LEU A 533 29.49 -17.14 12.47
CA LEU A 533 29.33 -17.71 13.80
C LEU A 533 30.18 -18.96 14.01
N LYS A 534 30.26 -19.87 13.04
CA LYS A 534 31.06 -21.11 13.16
C LYS A 534 32.56 -20.86 13.16
N ALA A 535 32.99 -19.73 12.61
CA ALA A 535 34.41 -19.32 12.63
C ALA A 535 34.76 -18.43 13.83
N SER A 536 33.75 -17.97 14.58
CA SER A 536 33.92 -17.10 15.75
C SER A 536 34.20 -17.87 17.04
N SER A 537 34.61 -17.16 18.10
CA SER A 537 34.76 -17.70 19.45
C SER A 537 33.44 -17.80 20.22
N TYR A 538 32.36 -17.17 19.72
CA TYR A 538 31.07 -17.16 20.39
C TYR A 538 30.37 -18.51 20.32
N GLN A 539 29.85 -18.97 21.46
CA GLN A 539 29.09 -20.22 21.57
C GLN A 539 27.64 -19.91 21.95
N VAL A 540 26.71 -20.37 21.11
CA VAL A 540 25.29 -20.20 21.35
C VAL A 540 24.84 -20.98 22.57
N LYS A 541 24.27 -20.27 23.55
CA LYS A 541 23.65 -20.85 24.76
C LYS A 541 22.34 -21.53 24.35
N ARG A 542 22.14 -22.81 24.67
CA ARG A 542 20.95 -23.60 24.34
C ARG A 542 19.98 -23.68 25.49
#